data_827b4d892a34bfe0ea19ac4a3f6a441c
#
_entry.id   827b4d892a34bfe0ea19ac4a3f6a441c
#
_cell.length_a   1.000
_cell.length_b   1.000
_cell.length_c   1.000
_cell.angle_alpha   90.00
_cell.angle_beta   90.00
_cell.angle_gamma   90.00
#
_symmetry.space_group_name_H-M   'P 1'
#
loop_
_entity.id
_entity.type
_entity.pdbx_description
1 polymer ?
#
loop_
_entity_poly.entity_id
_entity_poly.type
_entity_poly.pdbx_seq_one_letter_code
_entity_poly.pdbx_strand_id
1 'polypeptide(L)'
;MPVFGPTRAALAAAAARGADILPSLRLVLTAEALTAPPPSRALELNAELDALCAAVRELADCRAGWLYFCPAYAPLPAAVPRALLQGTVLTFLRGVLRSKRRAAVRLAAQQGAAVLALQGGDPARMPGDLPALLHRCGAYVTATGSGPWAAAVRLPLSPALPLREPPAPADLVLDRYSAAKVYLDGLCVEDEE
;
A
#
# COMPACT_ATOMS: atom_id res chain seq x y z
N MET A 1 19.48 -17.37 -0.43
CA MET A 1 20.18 -16.65 0.64
C MET A 1 19.37 -15.40 0.99
N PRO A 2 19.02 -15.14 2.25
CA PRO A 2 18.27 -13.94 2.59
C PRO A 2 19.14 -12.70 2.39
N VAL A 3 18.72 -11.84 1.49
CA VAL A 3 19.35 -10.55 1.14
C VAL A 3 19.33 -9.54 2.32
N PHE A 4 18.76 -9.91 3.47
CA PHE A 4 18.38 -9.01 4.57
C PHE A 4 19.41 -8.83 5.68
N GLY A 5 20.50 -9.61 5.73
CA GLY A 5 21.51 -9.46 6.77
C GLY A 5 22.17 -8.08 6.80
N PRO A 6 22.69 -7.57 5.67
CA PRO A 6 23.36 -6.26 5.64
C PRO A 6 22.39 -5.09 5.84
N THR A 7 21.11 -5.22 5.44
CA THR A 7 20.11 -4.16 5.58
C THR A 7 19.67 -3.99 7.02
N ARG A 8 19.47 -5.09 7.76
CA ARG A 8 19.15 -5.08 9.18
C ARG A 8 20.28 -4.47 10.03
N ALA A 9 21.54 -4.79 9.69
CA ALA A 9 22.69 -4.19 10.34
C ALA A 9 22.81 -2.68 10.06
N ALA A 10 22.52 -2.26 8.83
CA ALA A 10 22.52 -0.83 8.45
C ALA A 10 21.42 -0.05 9.18
N LEU A 11 20.21 -0.63 9.35
CA LEU A 11 19.13 -0.03 10.12
C LEU A 11 19.47 0.08 11.61
N ALA A 12 20.05 -0.97 12.20
CA ALA A 12 20.51 -0.93 13.59
C ALA A 12 21.59 0.13 13.81
N ALA A 13 22.54 0.26 12.88
CA ALA A 13 23.56 1.29 12.91
C ALA A 13 23.02 2.72 12.72
N ALA A 14 21.98 2.89 11.90
CA ALA A 14 21.30 4.19 11.73
C ALA A 14 20.53 4.56 13.01
N ALA A 15 19.79 3.63 13.58
CA ALA A 15 19.08 3.84 14.84
C ALA A 15 20.02 4.20 16.00
N ALA A 16 21.17 3.52 16.10
CA ALA A 16 22.19 3.81 17.10
C ALA A 16 22.81 5.22 16.98
N ARG A 17 22.77 5.81 15.80
CA ARG A 17 23.23 7.18 15.56
C ARG A 17 22.13 8.24 15.71
N GLY A 18 20.92 7.86 16.10
CA GLY A 18 19.77 8.78 16.17
C GLY A 18 19.28 9.28 14.80
N ALA A 19 19.70 8.63 13.71
CA ALA A 19 19.24 8.97 12.37
C ALA A 19 17.79 8.55 12.18
N ASP A 20 17.04 9.29 11.37
CA ASP A 20 15.71 8.88 10.97
C ASP A 20 15.77 7.58 10.14
N ILE A 21 15.20 6.50 10.68
CA ILE A 21 15.24 5.17 10.09
C ILE A 21 14.07 4.89 9.14
N LEU A 22 13.03 5.71 9.16
CA LEU A 22 11.81 5.45 8.39
C LEU A 22 12.04 5.41 6.87
N PRO A 23 12.82 6.32 6.25
CA PRO A 23 13.15 6.22 4.84
C PRO A 23 13.88 4.93 4.48
N SER A 24 14.81 4.49 5.33
CA SER A 24 15.54 3.23 5.12
C SER A 24 14.64 2.02 5.30
N LEU A 25 13.75 2.05 6.29
CA LEU A 25 12.79 0.99 6.55
C LEU A 25 11.79 0.84 5.39
N ARG A 26 11.38 1.94 4.75
CA ARG A 26 10.54 1.89 3.55
C ARG A 26 11.20 1.10 2.41
N LEU A 27 12.49 1.30 2.18
CA LEU A 27 13.22 0.52 1.18
C LEU A 27 13.25 -0.98 1.52
N VAL A 28 13.41 -1.31 2.80
CA VAL A 28 13.35 -2.72 3.27
C VAL A 28 11.98 -3.32 3.03
N LEU A 29 10.92 -2.63 3.46
CA LEU A 29 9.54 -3.10 3.26
C LEU A 29 9.19 -3.26 1.77
N THR A 30 9.67 -2.35 0.92
CA THR A 30 9.50 -2.47 -0.53
C THR A 30 10.23 -3.70 -1.08
N ALA A 31 11.46 -3.94 -0.66
CA ALA A 31 12.22 -5.12 -1.07
C ALA A 31 11.56 -6.42 -0.59
N GLU A 32 11.06 -6.46 0.64
CA GLU A 32 10.28 -7.58 1.19
C GLU A 32 9.01 -7.84 0.37
N ALA A 33 8.27 -6.79 0.03
CA ALA A 33 7.06 -6.89 -0.78
C ALA A 33 7.37 -7.49 -2.17
N LEU A 34 8.48 -7.07 -2.79
CA LEU A 34 8.88 -7.56 -4.12
C LEU A 34 9.37 -9.01 -4.11
N THR A 35 9.86 -9.51 -2.98
CA THR A 35 10.44 -10.86 -2.87
C THR A 35 9.56 -11.84 -2.10
N ALA A 36 8.44 -11.38 -1.52
CA ALA A 36 7.56 -12.21 -0.72
C ALA A 36 7.05 -13.44 -1.49
N PRO A 37 7.09 -14.63 -0.88
CA PRO A 37 6.56 -15.83 -1.50
C PRO A 37 5.02 -15.80 -1.57
N PRO A 38 4.41 -16.64 -2.42
CA PRO A 38 2.95 -16.81 -2.43
C PRO A 38 2.44 -17.16 -1.02
N PRO A 39 1.37 -16.50 -0.54
CA PRO A 39 0.87 -16.75 0.80
C PRO A 39 0.06 -18.05 0.88
N SER A 40 0.06 -18.68 2.06
CA SER A 40 -0.77 -19.85 2.37
C SER A 40 -2.18 -19.49 2.86
N ARG A 41 -2.46 -18.20 3.03
CA ARG A 41 -3.76 -17.64 3.44
C ARG A 41 -4.16 -16.53 2.51
N ALA A 42 -5.47 -16.41 2.26
CA ALA A 42 -6.02 -15.31 1.48
C ALA A 42 -6.26 -14.08 2.36
N LEU A 43 -6.17 -12.90 1.76
CA LEU A 43 -6.65 -11.66 2.34
C LEU A 43 -8.09 -11.42 1.87
N GLU A 44 -8.96 -10.95 2.77
CA GLU A 44 -10.23 -10.36 2.35
C GLU A 44 -9.97 -8.91 1.96
N LEU A 45 -9.99 -8.64 0.65
CA LEU A 45 -9.49 -7.38 0.10
C LEU A 45 -10.30 -6.14 0.54
N ASN A 46 -11.62 -6.28 0.75
CA ASN A 46 -12.41 -5.15 1.24
C ASN A 46 -11.95 -4.73 2.64
N ALA A 47 -11.84 -5.68 3.57
CA ALA A 47 -11.42 -5.39 4.95
C ALA A 47 -9.98 -4.88 5.02
N GLU A 48 -9.05 -5.49 4.26
CA GLU A 48 -7.65 -5.05 4.21
C GLU A 48 -7.50 -3.60 3.72
N LEU A 49 -8.21 -3.26 2.64
CA LEU A 49 -8.11 -1.93 2.05
C LEU A 49 -8.91 -0.89 2.81
N ASP A 50 -10.02 -1.27 3.46
CA ASP A 50 -10.77 -0.36 4.32
C ASP A 50 -9.92 0.06 5.52
N ALA A 51 -9.33 -0.91 6.22
CA ALA A 51 -8.43 -0.65 7.34
C ALA A 51 -7.24 0.23 6.94
N LEU A 52 -6.63 -0.06 5.78
CA LEU A 52 -5.50 0.70 5.28
C LEU A 52 -5.90 2.14 4.91
N CYS A 53 -7.01 2.32 4.20
CA CYS A 53 -7.49 3.65 3.81
C CYS A 53 -7.96 4.48 5.02
N ALA A 54 -8.54 3.83 6.05
CA ALA A 54 -8.89 4.49 7.31
C ALA A 54 -7.63 5.02 8.01
N ALA A 55 -6.60 4.18 8.16
CA ALA A 55 -5.34 4.59 8.77
C ALA A 55 -4.66 5.74 7.98
N VAL A 56 -4.67 5.70 6.64
CA VAL A 56 -4.10 6.76 5.81
C VAL A 56 -4.84 8.08 6.00
N ARG A 57 -6.18 8.05 6.10
CA ARG A 57 -6.96 9.27 6.34
C ARG A 57 -6.61 9.93 7.68
N GLU A 58 -6.41 9.13 8.70
CA GLU A 58 -6.04 9.60 10.03
C GLU A 58 -4.60 10.13 10.07
N LEU A 59 -3.64 9.37 9.58
CA LEU A 59 -2.21 9.74 9.59
C LEU A 59 -1.89 10.98 8.76
N ALA A 60 -2.52 11.15 7.63
CA ALA A 60 -2.22 12.24 6.69
C ALA A 60 -3.15 13.45 6.86
N ASP A 61 -3.97 13.50 7.93
CA ASP A 61 -5.02 14.53 8.11
C ASP A 61 -5.78 14.80 6.80
N CYS A 62 -6.17 13.73 6.13
CA CYS A 62 -6.84 13.84 4.85
C CYS A 62 -8.20 14.52 5.05
N ARG A 63 -8.33 15.74 4.55
CA ARG A 63 -9.64 16.43 4.51
C ARG A 63 -10.67 15.51 3.86
N ALA A 64 -11.89 15.54 4.38
CA ALA A 64 -12.99 14.76 3.82
C ALA A 64 -13.03 14.92 2.29
N GLY A 65 -13.01 13.79 1.57
CA GLY A 65 -13.07 13.76 0.12
C GLY A 65 -11.72 13.75 -0.62
N TRP A 66 -10.58 13.63 0.06
CA TRP A 66 -9.28 13.47 -0.61
C TRP A 66 -8.95 12.02 -0.94
N LEU A 67 -9.34 11.08 -0.07
CA LEU A 67 -9.16 9.65 -0.27
C LEU A 67 -10.52 8.94 -0.22
N TYR A 68 -10.93 8.39 -1.35
CA TYR A 68 -12.13 7.59 -1.48
C TYR A 68 -11.77 6.12 -1.56
N PHE A 69 -12.40 5.31 -0.72
CA PHE A 69 -12.39 3.86 -0.87
C PHE A 69 -13.79 3.41 -1.31
N CYS A 70 -13.84 2.64 -2.40
CA CYS A 70 -15.06 2.05 -2.92
C CYS A 70 -14.91 0.52 -2.85
N PRO A 71 -15.48 -0.13 -1.83
CA PRO A 71 -15.41 -1.59 -1.68
C PRO A 71 -16.27 -2.29 -2.75
N ALA A 72 -15.97 -3.55 -3.00
CA ALA A 72 -16.83 -4.43 -3.77
C ALA A 72 -18.03 -4.89 -2.93
N TYR A 73 -19.14 -5.22 -3.59
CA TYR A 73 -20.35 -5.71 -2.92
C TYR A 73 -20.19 -7.10 -2.27
N ALA A 74 -19.31 -7.94 -2.82
CA ALA A 74 -19.06 -9.29 -2.34
C ALA A 74 -17.67 -9.40 -1.72
N PRO A 75 -17.43 -10.35 -0.81
CA PRO A 75 -16.10 -10.67 -0.31
C PRO A 75 -15.17 -11.10 -1.46
N LEU A 76 -13.95 -10.60 -1.43
CA LEU A 76 -12.93 -10.85 -2.45
C LEU A 76 -11.67 -11.47 -1.81
N PRO A 77 -11.68 -12.79 -1.50
CA PRO A 77 -10.50 -13.47 -0.98
C PRO A 77 -9.44 -13.64 -2.06
N ALA A 78 -8.25 -13.07 -1.86
CA ALA A 78 -7.14 -13.17 -2.81
C ALA A 78 -5.83 -13.59 -2.13
N ALA A 79 -5.09 -14.51 -2.78
CA ALA A 79 -3.79 -14.96 -2.32
C ALA A 79 -2.69 -13.99 -2.78
N VAL A 80 -2.63 -12.83 -2.16
CA VAL A 80 -1.60 -11.82 -2.39
C VAL A 80 -0.82 -11.57 -1.10
N PRO A 81 0.52 -11.42 -1.15
CA PRO A 81 1.29 -11.03 0.04
C PRO A 81 0.79 -9.67 0.57
N ARG A 82 0.48 -9.61 1.88
CA ARG A 82 -0.01 -8.37 2.52
C ARG A 82 0.96 -7.20 2.28
N ALA A 83 2.26 -7.45 2.46
CA ALA A 83 3.28 -6.43 2.23
C ALA A 83 3.25 -5.88 0.80
N LEU A 84 3.01 -6.74 -0.21
CA LEU A 84 2.92 -6.30 -1.61
C LEU A 84 1.66 -5.46 -1.85
N LEU A 85 0.51 -5.89 -1.33
CA LEU A 85 -0.74 -5.13 -1.44
C LEU A 85 -0.62 -3.77 -0.77
N GLN A 86 -0.20 -3.75 0.50
CA GLN A 86 -0.02 -2.51 1.26
C GLN A 86 1.05 -1.61 0.62
N GLY A 87 2.20 -2.15 0.26
CA GLY A 87 3.28 -1.39 -0.37
C GLY A 87 2.84 -0.74 -1.69
N THR A 88 2.07 -1.46 -2.53
CA THR A 88 1.52 -0.93 -3.78
C THR A 88 0.57 0.23 -3.53
N VAL A 89 -0.41 0.04 -2.64
CA VAL A 89 -1.42 1.06 -2.34
C VAL A 89 -0.80 2.28 -1.64
N LEU A 90 0.05 2.05 -0.64
CA LEU A 90 0.68 3.15 0.11
C LEU A 90 1.67 3.95 -0.74
N THR A 91 2.44 3.30 -1.63
CA THR A 91 3.33 4.01 -2.56
C THR A 91 2.52 4.88 -3.52
N PHE A 92 1.40 4.38 -4.03
CA PHE A 92 0.47 5.17 -4.83
C PHE A 92 -0.08 6.36 -4.03
N LEU A 93 -0.64 6.11 -2.84
CA LEU A 93 -1.25 7.15 -2.01
C LEU A 93 -0.23 8.22 -1.60
N ARG A 94 0.99 7.83 -1.24
CA ARG A 94 2.09 8.77 -0.97
C ARG A 94 2.31 9.74 -2.14
N GLY A 95 2.34 9.24 -3.37
CA GLY A 95 2.51 10.07 -4.56
C GLY A 95 1.37 11.06 -4.77
N VAL A 96 0.13 10.60 -4.59
CA VAL A 96 -1.06 11.44 -4.76
C VAL A 96 -1.16 12.50 -3.66
N LEU A 97 -0.93 12.12 -2.40
CA LEU A 97 -0.99 13.02 -1.25
C LEU A 97 0.08 14.11 -1.33
N ARG A 98 1.30 13.78 -1.73
CA ARG A 98 2.36 14.78 -2.00
C ARG A 98 1.97 15.80 -3.05
N SER A 99 1.17 15.40 -4.02
CA SER A 99 0.67 16.29 -5.07
C SER A 99 -0.60 17.05 -4.64
N LYS A 100 -1.07 16.89 -3.39
CA LYS A 100 -2.31 17.48 -2.85
C LYS A 100 -3.52 17.22 -3.74
N ARG A 101 -3.60 16.04 -4.37
CA ARG A 101 -4.68 15.62 -5.27
C ARG A 101 -5.59 14.61 -4.57
N ARG A 102 -6.75 14.39 -5.17
CA ARG A 102 -7.70 13.36 -4.73
C ARG A 102 -7.25 12.00 -5.21
N ALA A 103 -7.44 10.98 -4.38
CA ALA A 103 -7.20 9.59 -4.69
C ALA A 103 -8.49 8.78 -4.59
N ALA A 104 -8.64 7.79 -5.47
CA ALA A 104 -9.66 6.76 -5.34
C ALA A 104 -9.02 5.38 -5.40
N VAL A 105 -9.38 4.54 -4.44
CA VAL A 105 -9.07 3.12 -4.38
C VAL A 105 -10.38 2.38 -4.55
N ARG A 106 -10.52 1.58 -5.61
CA ARG A 106 -11.77 0.88 -5.92
C ARG A 106 -11.52 -0.60 -6.05
N LEU A 107 -12.44 -1.39 -5.51
CA LEU A 107 -12.48 -2.83 -5.71
C LEU A 107 -13.71 -3.22 -6.52
N ALA A 108 -13.54 -4.15 -7.44
CA ALA A 108 -14.64 -4.78 -8.16
C ALA A 108 -14.34 -6.26 -8.41
N ALA A 109 -15.38 -7.07 -8.46
CA ALA A 109 -15.28 -8.44 -8.95
C ALA A 109 -15.45 -8.44 -10.48
N GLN A 110 -14.53 -9.08 -11.19
CA GLN A 110 -14.61 -9.19 -12.64
C GLN A 110 -14.10 -10.56 -13.11
N GLN A 111 -14.95 -11.36 -13.74
CA GLN A 111 -14.57 -12.63 -14.38
C GLN A 111 -13.71 -13.54 -13.46
N GLY A 112 -14.15 -13.77 -12.21
CA GLY A 112 -13.45 -14.64 -11.26
C GLY A 112 -12.17 -14.05 -10.66
N ALA A 113 -11.94 -12.77 -10.82
CA ALA A 113 -10.82 -12.05 -10.20
C ALA A 113 -11.31 -10.80 -9.47
N ALA A 114 -10.54 -10.33 -8.51
CA ALA A 114 -10.65 -8.98 -7.97
C ALA A 114 -9.86 -8.01 -8.86
N VAL A 115 -10.48 -6.88 -9.18
CA VAL A 115 -9.82 -5.77 -9.86
C VAL A 115 -9.69 -4.62 -8.87
N LEU A 116 -8.46 -4.34 -8.48
CA LEU A 116 -8.10 -3.17 -7.69
C LEU A 116 -7.72 -2.04 -8.65
N ALA A 117 -8.50 -0.98 -8.68
CA ALA A 117 -8.21 0.22 -9.45
C ALA A 117 -7.71 1.34 -8.53
N LEU A 118 -6.55 1.88 -8.85
CA LEU A 118 -5.93 3.04 -8.21
C LEU A 118 -6.05 4.22 -9.16
N GLN A 119 -6.72 5.28 -8.76
CA GLN A 119 -6.98 6.43 -9.61
C GLN A 119 -6.59 7.74 -8.91
N GLY A 120 -5.86 8.58 -9.61
CA GLY A 120 -5.39 9.88 -9.09
C GLY A 120 -3.94 10.16 -9.49
N GLY A 121 -3.45 11.35 -9.12
CA GLY A 121 -2.06 11.70 -9.33
C GLY A 121 -1.73 12.21 -10.74
N ASP A 122 -0.43 12.33 -10.99
CA ASP A 122 0.15 12.81 -12.23
C ASP A 122 1.02 11.70 -12.83
N PRO A 123 0.75 11.22 -14.06
CA PRO A 123 1.54 10.15 -14.67
C PRO A 123 3.02 10.51 -14.82
N ALA A 124 3.34 11.79 -15.01
CA ALA A 124 4.74 12.25 -15.10
C ALA A 124 5.49 12.20 -13.75
N ARG A 125 4.78 11.99 -12.64
CA ARG A 125 5.32 11.96 -11.28
C ARG A 125 5.03 10.65 -10.55
N MET A 126 4.98 9.55 -11.27
CA MET A 126 4.81 8.24 -10.66
C MET A 126 5.93 7.97 -9.65
N PRO A 127 5.62 7.56 -8.40
CA PRO A 127 6.64 7.19 -7.43
C PRO A 127 7.55 6.09 -7.96
N GLY A 128 8.89 6.22 -7.74
CA GLY A 128 9.89 5.36 -8.36
C GLY A 128 9.71 3.85 -8.13
N ASP A 129 9.22 3.46 -6.94
CA ASP A 129 9.03 2.06 -6.58
C ASP A 129 7.69 1.48 -7.08
N LEU A 130 6.73 2.33 -7.42
CA LEU A 130 5.39 1.89 -7.80
C LEU A 130 5.36 1.03 -9.07
N PRO A 131 6.11 1.33 -10.15
CA PRO A 131 6.15 0.48 -11.33
C PRO A 131 6.59 -0.96 -11.03
N ALA A 132 7.60 -1.14 -10.19
CA ALA A 132 8.09 -2.46 -9.80
C ALA A 132 7.04 -3.25 -8.99
N LEU A 133 6.38 -2.60 -8.04
CA LEU A 133 5.30 -3.17 -7.24
C LEU A 133 4.10 -3.54 -8.12
N LEU A 134 3.69 -2.66 -9.02
CA LEU A 134 2.59 -2.91 -9.96
C LEU A 134 2.91 -4.08 -10.89
N HIS A 135 4.13 -4.13 -11.44
CA HIS A 135 4.57 -5.23 -12.28
C HIS A 135 4.53 -6.57 -11.53
N ARG A 136 4.96 -6.59 -10.27
CA ARG A 136 4.91 -7.79 -9.42
C ARG A 136 3.47 -8.26 -9.15
N CYS A 137 2.52 -7.34 -9.07
CA CYS A 137 1.09 -7.64 -8.95
C CYS A 137 0.45 -8.08 -10.28
N GLY A 138 1.16 -8.04 -11.41
CA GLY A 138 0.56 -8.29 -12.72
C GLY A 138 -0.36 -7.14 -13.19
N ALA A 139 -0.06 -5.92 -12.74
CA ALA A 139 -0.85 -4.74 -13.06
C ALA A 139 -0.47 -4.13 -14.42
N TYR A 140 -1.45 -3.46 -15.01
CA TYR A 140 -1.24 -2.56 -16.14
C TYR A 140 -1.63 -1.13 -15.76
N VAL A 141 -0.93 -0.16 -16.34
CA VAL A 141 -1.19 1.27 -16.11
C VAL A 141 -1.82 1.84 -17.37
N THR A 142 -2.98 2.48 -17.20
CA THR A 142 -3.59 3.29 -18.24
C THR A 142 -3.34 4.76 -17.92
N ALA A 143 -2.60 5.45 -18.80
CA ALA A 143 -2.48 6.90 -18.76
C ALA A 143 -3.56 7.50 -19.66
N THR A 144 -4.43 8.33 -19.08
CA THR A 144 -5.33 9.17 -19.87
C THR A 144 -4.65 10.50 -20.11
N GLY A 145 -4.53 10.94 -21.37
CA GLY A 145 -3.65 12.05 -21.78
C GLY A 145 -3.91 13.43 -21.15
N SER A 146 -5.03 13.67 -20.48
CA SER A 146 -5.37 14.93 -19.82
C SER A 146 -6.00 14.79 -18.43
N GLY A 147 -6.13 13.55 -17.93
CA GLY A 147 -6.77 13.25 -16.65
C GLY A 147 -5.84 12.60 -15.62
N PRO A 148 -6.34 12.30 -14.42
CA PRO A 148 -5.62 11.49 -13.47
C PRO A 148 -5.32 10.13 -14.08
N TRP A 149 -4.08 9.62 -13.88
CA TRP A 149 -3.75 8.28 -14.33
C TRP A 149 -4.42 7.22 -13.46
N ALA A 150 -4.63 6.05 -14.02
CA ALA A 150 -5.16 4.91 -13.31
C ALA A 150 -4.26 3.69 -13.49
N ALA A 151 -4.07 2.94 -12.43
CA ALA A 151 -3.50 1.60 -12.47
C ALA A 151 -4.58 0.59 -12.13
N ALA A 152 -4.63 -0.53 -12.85
CA ALA A 152 -5.51 -1.64 -12.54
C ALA A 152 -4.69 -2.89 -12.24
N VAL A 153 -4.96 -3.50 -11.11
CA VAL A 153 -4.34 -4.75 -10.64
C VAL A 153 -5.40 -5.83 -10.67
N ARG A 154 -5.14 -6.89 -11.43
CA ARG A 154 -6.02 -8.05 -11.47
C ARG A 154 -5.48 -9.13 -10.55
N LEU A 155 -6.18 -9.41 -9.45
CA LEU A 155 -5.81 -10.39 -8.44
C LEU A 155 -6.71 -11.62 -8.58
N PRO A 156 -6.16 -12.83 -8.80
CA PRO A 156 -6.97 -14.04 -8.86
C PRO A 156 -7.62 -14.31 -7.49
N LEU A 157 -8.90 -14.66 -7.48
CA LEU A 157 -9.59 -15.05 -6.27
C LEU A 157 -9.13 -16.43 -5.81
N SER A 158 -9.05 -16.59 -4.49
CA SER A 158 -8.60 -17.81 -3.84
C SER A 158 -9.56 -18.20 -2.70
N PRO A 159 -10.84 -18.53 -3.01
CA PRO A 159 -11.86 -18.77 -2.00
C PRO A 159 -11.62 -20.04 -1.18
N ALA A 160 -10.78 -20.96 -1.67
CA ALA A 160 -10.45 -22.20 -0.95
C ALA A 160 -9.40 -22.01 0.15
N LEU A 161 -8.70 -20.86 0.19
CA LEU A 161 -7.70 -20.61 1.22
C LEU A 161 -8.36 -20.02 2.49
N PRO A 162 -7.86 -20.41 3.68
CA PRO A 162 -8.29 -19.78 4.92
C PRO A 162 -7.95 -18.28 4.91
N LEU A 163 -8.86 -17.47 5.45
CA LEU A 163 -8.63 -16.04 5.54
C LEU A 163 -7.58 -15.70 6.62
N ARG A 164 -6.82 -14.67 6.33
CA ARG A 164 -5.97 -13.99 7.30
C ARG A 164 -6.75 -12.81 7.88
N GLU A 165 -6.72 -12.65 9.18
CA GLU A 165 -7.33 -11.50 9.86
C GLU A 165 -6.73 -10.18 9.34
N PRO A 166 -7.57 -9.18 8.98
CA PRO A 166 -7.11 -7.86 8.58
C PRO A 166 -6.50 -7.13 9.79
N PRO A 167 -5.57 -6.18 9.59
CA PRO A 167 -5.07 -5.35 10.67
C PRO A 167 -6.18 -4.41 11.18
N ALA A 168 -6.20 -4.13 12.47
CA ALA A 168 -7.02 -3.04 12.96
C ALA A 168 -6.46 -1.69 12.47
N PRO A 169 -7.32 -0.72 12.07
CA PRO A 169 -6.84 0.62 11.68
C PRO A 169 -5.97 1.27 12.76
N ALA A 170 -6.35 1.11 14.04
CA ALA A 170 -5.58 1.62 15.17
C ALA A 170 -4.16 1.07 15.24
N ASP A 171 -3.94 -0.21 14.92
CA ASP A 171 -2.59 -0.79 14.90
C ASP A 171 -1.72 -0.15 13.83
N LEU A 172 -2.31 0.18 12.68
CA LEU A 172 -1.61 0.86 11.58
C LEU A 172 -1.26 2.31 11.91
N VAL A 173 -2.04 2.96 12.79
CA VAL A 173 -1.82 4.35 13.23
C VAL A 173 -0.87 4.41 14.40
N LEU A 174 -1.03 3.55 15.41
CA LEU A 174 -0.27 3.63 16.66
C LEU A 174 1.14 3.03 16.56
N ASP A 175 1.31 1.96 15.76
CA ASP A 175 2.64 1.36 15.59
C ASP A 175 3.53 2.25 14.70
N ARG A 176 4.59 2.79 15.32
CA ARG A 176 5.59 3.63 14.64
C ARG A 176 6.20 2.96 13.40
N TYR A 177 6.29 1.63 13.40
CA TYR A 177 6.88 0.86 12.32
C TYR A 177 5.85 0.18 11.43
N SER A 178 4.59 0.53 11.56
CA SER A 178 3.55 0.06 10.64
C SER A 178 3.85 0.45 9.20
N ALA A 179 3.36 -0.35 8.26
CA ALA A 179 3.51 -0.02 6.84
C ALA A 179 2.95 1.38 6.53
N ALA A 180 1.81 1.75 7.12
CA ALA A 180 1.19 3.05 6.89
C ALA A 180 2.12 4.19 7.31
N LYS A 181 2.65 4.19 8.55
CA LYS A 181 3.58 5.23 9.02
C LYS A 181 4.87 5.28 8.21
N VAL A 182 5.48 4.11 7.94
CA VAL A 182 6.74 4.06 7.19
C VAL A 182 6.61 4.58 5.76
N TYR A 183 5.52 4.21 5.06
CA TYR A 183 5.32 4.70 3.70
C TYR A 183 4.87 6.16 3.64
N LEU A 184 4.14 6.65 4.64
CA LEU A 184 3.64 8.02 4.71
C LEU A 184 4.56 8.97 5.49
N ASP A 185 5.74 8.51 5.90
CA ASP A 185 6.75 9.34 6.54
C ASP A 185 6.95 10.69 5.82
N GLY A 186 6.96 11.79 6.60
CA GLY A 186 6.98 13.16 6.11
C GLY A 186 5.66 13.65 5.48
N LEU A 187 4.55 12.88 5.64
CA LEU A 187 3.19 13.28 5.28
C LEU A 187 2.22 13.12 6.45
N CYS A 188 2.64 12.47 7.53
CA CYS A 188 1.85 12.37 8.75
C CYS A 188 1.75 13.74 9.42
N VAL A 189 0.61 14.01 10.04
CA VAL A 189 0.50 15.12 10.97
C VAL A 189 1.41 14.82 12.15
N GLU A 190 2.37 15.69 12.41
CA GLU A 190 3.15 15.60 13.65
C GLU A 190 2.18 15.91 14.79
N ASP A 191 2.03 15.01 15.75
CA ASP A 191 1.36 15.31 17.01
C ASP A 191 2.18 16.43 17.65
N GLU A 192 1.63 17.67 17.63
CA GLU A 192 2.20 18.77 18.39
C GLU A 192 2.17 18.37 19.88
N GLU A 193 3.34 18.02 20.45
CA GLU A 193 3.54 17.84 21.88
C GLU A 193 3.39 19.16 22.66
#